data_4957c647e25b1949743d08bcb376822a
#
_entry.id   4957c647e25b1949743d08bcb376822a
#
_cell.length_a   1.000
_cell.length_b   1.000
_cell.length_c   1.000
_cell.angle_alpha   90.00
_cell.angle_beta   90.00
_cell.angle_gamma   90.00
#
_symmetry.space_group_name_H-M   'P 1'
#
loop_
_entity.id
_entity.type
_entity.pdbx_description
1 polymer ?
#
loop_
_entity_poly.entity_id
_entity_poly.type
_entity_poly.pdbx_seq_one_letter_code
_entity_poly.pdbx_strand_id
1 'polypeptide(L)' 'EPTGALDEKTGREVLNCIMQGKEKLGFTMVMVTHNQNIAQMAETVVKMNSGKIVETFRNTKQRSAFEIGW' A
#
# COMPACT_ATOMS: atom_id res chain seq x y z
N GLU A 1 -0.01 7.95 -6.78
CA GLU A 1 0.75 6.81 -6.27
C GLU A 1 2.11 7.27 -5.76
N PRO A 2 2.44 7.04 -4.47
CA PRO A 2 3.64 7.63 -3.89
C PRO A 2 4.95 7.08 -4.43
N THR A 3 4.94 5.91 -5.07
CA THR A 3 6.16 5.26 -5.57
C THR A 3 6.25 5.19 -7.08
N GLY A 4 5.33 5.80 -7.81
CA GLY A 4 5.21 5.64 -9.26
C GLY A 4 6.46 6.05 -10.05
N ALA A 5 7.22 7.04 -9.58
CA ALA A 5 8.43 7.53 -10.24
C ALA A 5 9.72 7.10 -9.57
N LEU A 6 9.66 6.25 -8.54
CA LEU A 6 10.80 5.84 -7.75
C LEU A 6 11.31 4.47 -8.18
N ASP A 7 12.62 4.22 -8.01
CA ASP A 7 13.15 2.88 -8.17
C ASP A 7 12.71 1.98 -7.01
N GLU A 8 12.95 0.68 -7.15
CA GLU A 8 12.50 -0.31 -6.16
C GLU A 8 13.04 -0.03 -4.76
N LYS A 9 14.33 0.22 -4.63
CA LYS A 9 14.95 0.42 -3.33
C LYS A 9 14.40 1.66 -2.63
N THR A 10 14.41 2.78 -3.33
CA THR A 10 13.91 4.06 -2.80
C THR A 10 12.42 3.98 -2.50
N GLY A 11 11.64 3.34 -3.40
CA GLY A 11 10.22 3.17 -3.20
C GLY A 11 9.89 2.36 -1.94
N ARG A 12 10.63 1.28 -1.69
CA ARG A 12 10.44 0.47 -0.48
C ARG A 12 10.78 1.25 0.79
N GLU A 13 11.83 2.06 0.75
CA GLU A 13 12.21 2.90 1.88
C GLU A 13 11.13 3.95 2.19
N VAL A 14 10.59 4.57 1.16
CA VAL A 14 9.49 5.55 1.32
C VAL A 14 8.26 4.89 1.91
N LEU A 15 7.86 3.73 1.39
CA LEU A 15 6.71 3.00 1.92
C LEU A 15 6.92 2.59 3.37
N ASN A 16 8.11 2.13 3.71
CA ASN A 16 8.42 1.75 5.07
C ASN A 16 8.33 2.93 6.03
N CYS A 17 8.85 4.10 5.62
CA CYS A 17 8.75 5.33 6.41
C CYS A 17 7.29 5.72 6.66
N ILE A 18 6.45 5.63 5.63
CA ILE A 18 5.03 5.97 5.75
C ILE A 18 4.34 5.02 6.74
N MET A 19 4.61 3.72 6.62
CA MET A 19 3.99 2.73 7.50
C MET A 19 4.44 2.87 8.95
N GLN A 20 5.71 3.18 9.17
CA GLN A 20 6.21 3.44 10.53
C GLN A 20 5.58 4.68 11.13
N GLY A 21 5.42 5.74 10.34
CA GLY A 21 4.75 6.95 10.79
C GLY A 21 3.29 6.69 11.16
N LYS A 22 2.61 5.87 10.36
CA LYS A 22 1.23 5.46 10.64
C LYS A 22 1.13 4.74 11.97
N GLU A 23 2.01 3.79 12.24
CA GLU A 23 2.01 3.04 13.50
C GLU A 23 2.27 3.94 14.70
N LYS A 24 3.25 4.84 14.58
CA LYS A 24 3.62 5.75 15.67
C LYS A 24 2.53 6.76 15.99
N LEU A 25 1.91 7.32 14.97
CA LEU A 25 0.97 8.43 15.13
C LEU A 25 -0.48 7.97 15.16
N GLY A 26 -0.75 6.73 14.77
CA GLY A 26 -2.10 6.16 14.83
C GLY A 26 -3.10 6.77 13.85
N PHE A 27 -2.64 7.32 12.72
CA PHE A 27 -3.55 7.89 11.74
C PHE A 27 -4.05 6.85 10.73
N THR A 28 -5.16 7.16 10.09
CA THR A 28 -5.69 6.38 8.98
C THR A 28 -5.06 6.86 7.68
N MET A 29 -4.61 5.93 6.84
CA MET A 29 -3.99 6.26 5.56
C MET A 29 -4.77 5.63 4.42
N VAL A 30 -5.00 6.42 3.36
CA VAL A 30 -5.58 5.93 2.11
C VAL A 30 -4.52 6.08 1.03
N MET A 31 -4.24 4.99 0.33
CA MET A 31 -3.24 4.98 -0.74
C MET A 31 -3.87 4.49 -2.03
N VAL A 32 -3.59 5.18 -3.14
CA VAL A 32 -4.01 4.75 -4.47
C VAL A 32 -2.80 4.19 -5.20
N THR A 33 -2.92 2.97 -5.72
CA THR A 33 -1.82 2.34 -6.44
C THR A 33 -2.35 1.41 -7.52
N HIS A 34 -1.56 1.26 -8.60
CA HIS A 34 -1.80 0.26 -9.64
C HIS A 34 -1.02 -1.03 -9.38
N ASN A 35 -0.17 -1.05 -8.37
CA ASN A 35 0.68 -2.19 -8.06
C ASN A 35 0.01 -3.08 -7.01
N GLN A 36 -0.39 -4.28 -7.42
CA GLN A 36 -1.06 -5.23 -6.53
C GLN A 36 -0.16 -5.70 -5.39
N ASN A 37 1.15 -5.70 -5.60
CA ASN A 37 2.08 -6.09 -4.54
C ASN A 37 2.10 -5.06 -3.42
N ILE A 38 2.04 -3.78 -3.76
CA ILE A 38 1.95 -2.70 -2.77
C ILE A 38 0.64 -2.82 -1.98
N ALA A 39 -0.44 -3.24 -2.63
CA ALA A 39 -1.71 -3.42 -1.96
C ALA A 39 -1.66 -4.45 -0.82
N GLN A 40 -0.69 -5.38 -0.84
CA GLN A 40 -0.52 -6.35 0.24
C GLN A 40 -0.11 -5.71 1.57
N MET A 41 0.33 -4.47 1.55
CA MET A 41 0.66 -3.71 2.77
C MET A 41 -0.59 -3.15 3.46
N ALA A 42 -1.69 -3.07 2.76
CA ALA A 42 -2.91 -2.46 3.28
C ALA A 42 -3.70 -3.44 4.15
N GLU A 43 -4.38 -2.91 5.15
CA GLU A 43 -5.32 -3.69 5.96
C GLU A 43 -6.56 -4.03 5.14
N THR A 44 -7.10 -3.06 4.42
CA THR A 44 -8.27 -3.25 3.56
C THR A 44 -7.93 -2.78 2.15
N VAL A 45 -8.30 -3.56 1.16
CA VAL A 45 -8.09 -3.24 -0.25
C VAL A 45 -9.43 -3.05 -0.94
N VAL A 46 -9.58 -1.93 -1.63
CA VAL A 46 -10.75 -1.61 -2.43
C VAL A 46 -10.31 -1.55 -3.89
N LYS A 47 -10.79 -2.49 -4.69
CA LYS A 47 -10.52 -2.49 -6.14
C LYS A 47 -11.59 -1.71 -6.86
N MET A 48 -11.16 -0.82 -7.75
CA MET A 48 -12.07 0.03 -8.51
C MET A 48 -11.83 -0.14 -10.01
N ASN A 49 -12.91 -0.02 -10.76
CA ASN A 49 -12.85 -0.03 -12.22
C ASN A 49 -13.89 0.94 -12.75
N SER A 50 -13.46 1.85 -13.64
CA SER A 50 -14.34 2.84 -14.27
C SER A 50 -15.16 3.65 -13.26
N GLY A 51 -14.53 4.04 -12.15
CA GLY A 51 -15.17 4.83 -11.11
C GLY A 51 -16.09 4.04 -10.20
N LYS A 52 -16.12 2.71 -10.32
CA LYS A 52 -16.98 1.86 -9.49
C LYS A 52 -16.15 0.90 -8.66
N ILE A 53 -16.62 0.60 -7.46
CA ILE A 53 -16.02 -0.42 -6.60
C ILE A 53 -16.45 -1.78 -7.13
N VAL A 54 -15.47 -2.62 -7.52
CA VAL A 54 -15.75 -3.96 -8.03
C VAL A 54 -15.45 -5.05 -7.02
N GLU A 55 -14.59 -4.77 -6.05
CA GLU A 55 -14.23 -5.75 -5.02
C GLU A 55 -13.67 -5.03 -3.79
N THR A 56 -14.00 -5.53 -2.62
CA THR A 56 -13.42 -5.07 -1.36
C THR A 56 -13.03 -6.30 -0.55
N PHE A 57 -11.80 -6.32 -0.05
CA PHE A 57 -11.37 -7.41 0.82
C PHE A 57 -10.36 -6.93 1.85
N ARG A 58 -10.21 -7.69 2.93
CA ARG A 58 -9.22 -7.43 3.96
C ARG A 58 -8.07 -8.41 3.83
N ASN A 59 -6.85 -7.90 3.95
CA ASN A 59 -5.68 -8.77 4.04
C ASN A 59 -5.63 -9.39 5.43
N THR A 60 -5.66 -10.71 5.49
CA THR A 60 -5.56 -11.43 6.77
C THR A 60 -4.18 -11.28 7.38
N LYS A 61 -3.18 -11.04 6.56
CA LYS A 61 -1.81 -10.79 6.99
C LYS A 61 -1.19 -9.71 6.13
N GLN A 62 -1.03 -8.53 6.71
CA GLN A 62 -0.36 -7.42 6.04
C GLN A 62 1.12 -7.73 5.87
N ARG A 63 1.67 -7.36 4.72
CA ARG A 63 3.10 -7.50 4.45
C ARG A 63 3.81 -6.17 4.65
N SER A 64 5.07 -6.23 5.07
CA SER A 64 5.90 -5.02 5.18
C SER A 64 6.39 -4.59 3.81
N ALA A 65 6.91 -3.36 3.72
CA ALA A 65 7.45 -2.82 2.48
C ALA A 65 8.59 -3.68 1.90
N PHE A 66 9.31 -4.40 2.74
CA PHE A 66 10.43 -5.24 2.33
C PHE A 66 10.03 -6.68 1.97
N GLU A 67 8.82 -7.08 2.27
CA GLU A 67 8.30 -8.43 1.99
C GLU A 67 7.53 -8.51 0.68
N ILE A 68 7.08 -7.39 0.15
CA ILE A 68 6.29 -7.38 -1.08
C ILE A 68 7.18 -7.50 -2.32
N GLY A 69 6.66 -8.09 -3.40
CA GLY A 69 7.30 -8.02 -4.70
C GLY A 69 7.17 -6.60 -5.27
N TRP A 70 8.09 -6.20 -6.12
CA TRP A 70 8.04 -4.85 -6.69
C TRP A 70 7.60 -4.83 -8.17
#